data_874a82421bbcde1f39d3bb08b1eda6f2
#
_entry.id   874a82421bbcde1f39d3bb08b1eda6f2
#
_cell.length_a   1.000
_cell.length_b   1.000
_cell.length_c   1.000
_cell.angle_alpha   90.00
_cell.angle_beta   90.00
_cell.angle_gamma   90.00
#
_symmetry.space_group_name_H-M   'P 1'
#
loop_
_entity.id
_entity.type
_entity.pdbx_description
1 polymer ?
#
loop_
_entity_poly.entity_id
_entity_poly.type
_entity_poly.pdbx_seq_one_letter_code
_entity_poly.pdbx_strand_id
1 'polypeptide(L)'
;FGLAVYTRAIAPATIAKHFAQWKKTRDFSMAVSAEPDLLYLFDDVPGQKALNRMGDTRSLVIPAKVRILRKEILQLPWDGMRWDGAFWKDVALNLLGFIPLGFFLSALRSDFGRAAARRNLLLCVGLCLALSLVIELAQAFIPSRSSQLLDLLLNTLGGAIGVTLQRAHRRRRESRKRPLSI
;
A
#
# COMPACT_ATOMS: atom_id res chain seq x y z
N PHE A 1 2.87 10.77 -17.43
CA PHE A 1 1.64 11.53 -17.81
C PHE A 1 2.02 12.92 -18.27
N GLY A 2 1.18 13.54 -19.15
CA GLY A 2 1.38 14.90 -19.62
C GLY A 2 0.05 15.61 -19.86
N LEU A 3 0.12 16.94 -19.89
CA LEU A 3 -0.98 17.83 -20.21
C LEU A 3 -0.51 18.78 -21.32
N ALA A 4 -1.18 18.72 -22.47
CA ALA A 4 -1.00 19.68 -23.55
C ALA A 4 -2.25 20.56 -23.64
N VAL A 5 -2.09 21.87 -23.68
CA VAL A 5 -3.16 22.85 -23.79
C VAL A 5 -3.00 23.59 -25.12
N TYR A 6 -4.09 23.74 -25.84
CA TYR A 6 -4.15 24.42 -27.12
C TYR A 6 -5.25 25.50 -27.05
N THR A 7 -4.94 26.68 -27.51
CA THR A 7 -5.94 27.78 -27.68
C THR A 7 -6.73 27.67 -28.98
N ARG A 8 -6.38 26.70 -29.83
CA ARG A 8 -7.05 26.37 -31.09
C ARG A 8 -7.67 24.98 -31.07
N ALA A 9 -8.70 24.78 -31.87
CA ALA A 9 -9.29 23.46 -32.05
C ALA A 9 -8.29 22.50 -32.73
N ILE A 10 -8.13 21.31 -32.20
CA ILE A 10 -7.32 20.25 -32.80
C ILE A 10 -8.23 19.27 -33.52
N ALA A 11 -7.83 18.84 -34.72
CA ALA A 11 -8.58 17.84 -35.47
C ALA A 11 -8.65 16.51 -34.68
N PRO A 12 -9.82 15.84 -34.63
CA PRO A 12 -9.99 14.57 -33.92
C PRO A 12 -8.98 13.49 -34.34
N ALA A 13 -8.61 13.46 -35.63
CA ALA A 13 -7.59 12.54 -36.15
C ALA A 13 -6.20 12.78 -35.50
N THR A 14 -5.83 14.02 -35.23
CA THR A 14 -4.58 14.38 -34.56
C THR A 14 -4.60 13.90 -33.10
N ILE A 15 -5.71 14.10 -32.39
CA ILE A 15 -5.88 13.60 -31.03
C ILE A 15 -5.75 12.07 -30.98
N ALA A 16 -6.43 11.37 -31.89
CA ALA A 16 -6.37 9.91 -31.98
C ALA A 16 -4.94 9.41 -32.26
N LYS A 17 -4.21 10.09 -33.14
CA LYS A 17 -2.81 9.77 -33.46
C LYS A 17 -1.90 9.96 -32.25
N HIS A 18 -2.01 11.07 -31.52
CA HIS A 18 -1.21 11.33 -30.32
C HIS A 18 -1.50 10.29 -29.22
N PHE A 19 -2.78 9.95 -29.01
CA PHE A 19 -3.17 8.95 -28.05
C PHE A 19 -2.62 7.56 -28.40
N ALA A 20 -2.72 7.14 -29.66
CA ALA A 20 -2.21 5.85 -30.11
C ALA A 20 -0.68 5.75 -29.92
N GLN A 21 0.05 6.81 -30.24
CA GLN A 21 1.48 6.86 -30.04
C GLN A 21 1.87 6.84 -28.57
N TRP A 22 1.24 7.66 -27.76
CA TRP A 22 1.46 7.67 -26.30
C TRP A 22 1.19 6.28 -25.69
N LYS A 23 0.12 5.63 -26.12
CA LYS A 23 -0.19 4.26 -25.66
C LYS A 23 0.93 3.27 -25.99
N LYS A 24 1.58 3.43 -27.14
CA LYS A 24 2.64 2.54 -27.63
C LYS A 24 4.00 2.83 -26.99
N THR A 25 4.41 4.09 -26.95
CA THR A 25 5.78 4.49 -26.61
C THR A 25 5.90 5.19 -25.26
N ARG A 26 4.79 5.63 -24.65
CA ARG A 26 4.76 6.52 -23.49
C ARG A 26 5.50 7.84 -23.71
N ASP A 27 5.73 8.21 -24.96
CA ASP A 27 6.44 9.40 -25.37
C ASP A 27 5.48 10.50 -25.79
N PHE A 28 5.79 11.75 -25.42
CA PHE A 28 5.02 12.95 -25.73
C PHE A 28 5.65 13.81 -26.82
N SER A 29 6.71 13.34 -27.49
CA SER A 29 7.38 14.10 -28.56
C SER A 29 6.44 14.57 -29.68
N MET A 30 5.43 13.78 -29.99
CA MET A 30 4.41 14.14 -30.97
C MET A 30 3.50 15.30 -30.51
N ALA A 31 3.32 15.48 -29.21
CA ALA A 31 2.58 16.61 -28.69
C ALA A 31 3.38 17.91 -28.89
N VAL A 32 4.70 17.85 -28.81
CA VAL A 32 5.59 18.99 -29.09
C VAL A 32 5.48 19.40 -30.57
N SER A 33 5.46 18.43 -31.50
CA SER A 33 5.35 18.71 -32.94
C SER A 33 3.99 19.26 -33.35
N ALA A 34 2.95 19.13 -32.51
CA ALA A 34 1.64 19.76 -32.73
C ALA A 34 1.56 21.19 -32.23
N GLU A 35 2.67 21.75 -31.73
CA GLU A 35 2.82 23.12 -31.21
C GLU A 35 1.71 23.50 -30.22
N PRO A 36 1.63 22.85 -29.06
CA PRO A 36 0.71 23.27 -28.01
C PRO A 36 1.15 24.62 -27.43
N ASP A 37 0.21 25.42 -26.95
CA ASP A 37 0.54 26.66 -26.23
C ASP A 37 1.20 26.40 -24.90
N LEU A 38 0.82 25.30 -24.23
CA LEU A 38 1.43 24.82 -22.99
C LEU A 38 1.59 23.30 -23.04
N LEU A 39 2.75 22.80 -22.60
CA LEU A 39 3.02 21.38 -22.46
C LEU A 39 3.71 21.11 -21.11
N TYR A 40 3.05 20.32 -20.29
CA TYR A 40 3.58 19.87 -19.00
C TYR A 40 3.75 18.35 -19.02
N LEU A 41 4.93 17.88 -18.68
CA LEU A 41 5.23 16.47 -18.46
C LEU A 41 5.33 16.26 -16.95
N PHE A 42 4.51 15.37 -16.40
CA PHE A 42 4.49 15.06 -14.97
C PHE A 42 5.50 13.93 -14.67
N ASP A 43 6.71 14.08 -15.15
CA ASP A 43 7.87 13.22 -14.88
C ASP A 43 8.78 13.79 -13.78
N ASP A 44 8.43 14.99 -13.26
CA ASP A 44 9.16 15.66 -12.21
C ASP A 44 8.89 15.03 -10.83
N VAL A 45 9.83 15.21 -9.91
CA VAL A 45 9.73 14.71 -8.53
C VAL A 45 8.60 15.43 -7.78
N PRO A 46 7.79 14.74 -6.96
CA PRO A 46 6.73 15.35 -6.16
C PRO A 46 7.24 16.52 -5.31
N GLY A 47 6.49 17.63 -5.34
CA GLY A 47 6.87 18.87 -4.65
C GLY A 47 7.69 19.84 -5.49
N GLN A 48 8.05 19.48 -6.71
CA GLN A 48 8.69 20.36 -7.68
C GLN A 48 7.67 21.03 -8.60
N LYS A 49 8.13 21.99 -9.38
CA LYS A 49 7.32 22.65 -10.40
C LYS A 49 7.40 21.89 -11.70
N ALA A 50 6.25 21.53 -12.29
CA ALA A 50 6.22 21.07 -13.67
C ALA A 50 6.44 22.27 -14.59
N LEU A 51 7.55 22.26 -15.32
CA LEU A 51 7.91 23.34 -16.23
C LEU A 51 7.17 23.19 -17.55
N ASN A 52 6.75 24.33 -18.13
CA ASN A 52 6.23 24.34 -19.48
C ASN A 52 7.36 24.04 -20.48
N ARG A 53 7.24 22.92 -21.19
CA ARG A 53 8.25 22.46 -22.18
C ARG A 53 8.26 23.31 -23.46
N MET A 54 7.30 24.21 -23.62
CA MET A 54 7.23 25.14 -24.79
C MET A 54 7.98 26.46 -24.55
N GLY A 55 8.80 26.57 -23.49
CA GLY A 55 9.69 27.71 -23.26
C GLY A 55 9.03 28.92 -22.56
N ASP A 56 7.80 28.80 -22.12
CA ASP A 56 7.12 29.82 -21.33
C ASP A 56 7.46 29.70 -19.82
N THR A 57 7.47 30.84 -19.11
CA THR A 57 7.76 30.90 -17.67
C THR A 57 6.64 30.34 -16.78
N ARG A 58 5.47 30.09 -17.34
CA ARG A 58 4.32 29.51 -16.63
C ARG A 58 4.62 28.09 -16.16
N SER A 59 4.69 27.88 -14.87
CA SER A 59 4.92 26.56 -14.27
C SER A 59 3.71 26.12 -13.44
N LEU A 60 3.42 24.82 -13.44
CA LEU A 60 2.46 24.23 -12.51
C LEU A 60 3.20 23.78 -11.25
N VAL A 61 2.65 24.13 -10.09
CA VAL A 61 3.17 23.60 -8.82
C VAL A 61 2.57 22.22 -8.61
N ILE A 62 3.42 21.19 -8.52
CA ILE A 62 3.00 19.84 -8.18
C ILE A 62 2.90 19.81 -6.64
N PRO A 63 1.71 19.69 -6.04
CA PRO A 63 1.61 19.60 -4.58
C PRO A 63 2.37 18.39 -4.07
N ALA A 64 3.09 18.52 -2.96
CA ALA A 64 3.86 17.44 -2.34
C ALA A 64 3.02 16.17 -2.02
N LYS A 65 1.70 16.31 -1.95
CA LYS A 65 0.75 15.22 -1.75
C LYS A 65 0.30 14.51 -3.03
N VAL A 66 0.61 15.05 -4.21
CA VAL A 66 0.30 14.38 -5.48
C VAL A 66 1.40 13.36 -5.75
N ARG A 67 1.13 12.13 -5.40
CA ARG A 67 1.96 11.00 -5.84
C ARG A 67 1.62 10.71 -7.29
N ILE A 68 2.58 10.92 -8.20
CA ILE A 68 2.53 10.35 -9.54
C ILE A 68 2.38 8.84 -9.34
N LEU A 69 1.35 8.26 -9.93
CA LEU A 69 0.94 6.86 -9.77
C LEU A 69 1.97 5.87 -10.37
N ARG A 70 3.20 5.89 -9.90
CA ARG A 70 3.99 4.65 -9.87
C ARG A 70 3.48 3.87 -8.67
N LYS A 71 2.58 2.94 -8.94
CA LYS A 71 2.08 2.00 -7.93
C LYS A 71 3.19 1.00 -7.65
N GLU A 72 4.08 1.37 -6.75
CA GLU A 72 5.03 0.44 -6.18
C GLU A 72 4.23 -0.44 -5.21
N ILE A 73 4.29 -1.74 -5.45
CA ILE A 73 3.67 -2.74 -4.57
C ILE A 73 4.72 -3.07 -3.49
N LEU A 74 4.30 -3.07 -2.23
CA LEU A 74 5.15 -3.37 -1.08
C LEU A 74 6.39 -2.45 -0.99
N GLN A 75 6.16 -1.14 -1.00
CA GLN A 75 7.22 -0.14 -0.81
C GLN A 75 8.04 -0.45 0.44
N LEU A 76 9.35 -0.30 0.30
CA LEU A 76 10.27 -0.51 1.42
C LEU A 76 10.07 0.58 2.49
N PRO A 77 10.19 0.24 3.78
CA PRO A 77 9.83 1.17 4.85
C PRO A 77 10.71 2.43 4.91
N TRP A 78 11.90 2.42 4.35
CA TRP A 78 12.82 3.56 4.32
C TRP A 78 12.62 4.51 3.15
N ASP A 79 11.80 4.15 2.15
CA ASP A 79 11.55 5.02 0.99
C ASP A 79 10.53 6.11 1.36
N GLY A 80 11.04 7.31 1.70
CA GLY A 80 10.22 8.48 2.00
C GLY A 80 9.49 8.44 3.35
N MET A 81 9.96 7.66 4.32
CA MET A 81 9.36 7.55 5.64
C MET A 81 9.40 8.89 6.39
N ARG A 82 8.24 9.33 6.86
CA ARG A 82 8.09 10.50 7.74
C ARG A 82 7.66 10.01 9.12
N TRP A 83 8.49 10.30 10.12
CA TRP A 83 8.25 9.95 11.53
C TRP A 83 7.28 10.96 12.18
N ASP A 84 6.06 11.04 11.66
CA ASP A 84 5.02 11.93 12.16
C ASP A 84 3.91 11.15 12.89
N GLY A 85 2.94 11.88 13.45
CA GLY A 85 1.83 11.25 14.17
C GLY A 85 0.96 10.34 13.29
N ALA A 86 0.90 10.59 11.98
CA ALA A 86 0.18 9.74 11.04
C ALA A 86 0.87 8.38 10.89
N PHE A 87 2.19 8.37 10.80
CA PHE A 87 2.99 7.14 10.76
C PHE A 87 2.73 6.26 12.00
N TRP A 88 2.83 6.84 13.20
CA TRP A 88 2.61 6.06 14.43
C TRP A 88 1.18 5.55 14.57
N LYS A 89 0.22 6.31 14.09
CA LYS A 89 -1.17 5.87 14.02
C LYS A 89 -1.34 4.65 13.10
N ASP A 90 -0.73 4.68 11.92
CA ASP A 90 -0.79 3.57 10.96
C ASP A 90 -0.09 2.32 11.53
N VAL A 91 1.09 2.47 12.15
CA VAL A 91 1.77 1.39 12.88
C VAL A 91 0.87 0.76 13.95
N ALA A 92 0.22 1.60 14.77
CA ALA A 92 -0.67 1.10 15.83
C ALA A 92 -1.91 0.40 15.25
N LEU A 93 -2.53 0.94 14.21
CA LEU A 93 -3.72 0.35 13.59
C LEU A 93 -3.41 -1.00 12.95
N ASN A 94 -2.30 -1.11 12.23
CA ASN A 94 -1.90 -2.35 11.59
C ASN A 94 -1.55 -3.42 12.65
N LEU A 95 -0.73 -3.07 13.64
CA LEU A 95 -0.34 -4.01 14.69
C LEU A 95 -1.55 -4.46 15.54
N LEU A 96 -2.30 -3.50 16.08
CA LEU A 96 -3.40 -3.78 17.03
C LEU A 96 -4.61 -4.40 16.33
N GLY A 97 -4.88 -4.05 15.08
CA GLY A 97 -6.01 -4.56 14.30
C GLY A 97 -5.94 -6.07 14.05
N PHE A 98 -4.74 -6.64 13.93
CA PHE A 98 -4.55 -8.06 13.67
C PHE A 98 -4.44 -8.92 14.95
N ILE A 99 -4.29 -8.32 16.13
CA ILE A 99 -4.28 -9.07 17.41
C ILE A 99 -5.60 -9.82 17.63
N PRO A 100 -6.79 -9.21 17.53
CA PRO A 100 -8.05 -9.91 17.66
C PRO A 100 -8.20 -11.04 16.63
N LEU A 101 -7.80 -10.79 15.38
CA LEU A 101 -7.88 -11.79 14.31
C LEU A 101 -7.06 -13.03 14.67
N GLY A 102 -5.78 -12.87 15.02
CA GLY A 102 -4.91 -13.97 15.43
C GLY A 102 -5.44 -14.73 16.65
N PHE A 103 -5.99 -14.00 17.64
CA PHE A 103 -6.60 -14.57 18.83
C PHE A 103 -7.79 -15.47 18.48
N PHE A 104 -8.75 -14.97 17.68
CA PHE A 104 -9.94 -15.73 17.33
C PHE A 104 -9.64 -16.89 16.38
N LEU A 105 -8.76 -16.72 15.41
CA LEU A 105 -8.31 -17.83 14.55
C LEU A 105 -7.70 -18.98 15.36
N SER A 106 -6.89 -18.65 16.37
CA SER A 106 -6.31 -19.66 17.26
C SER A 106 -7.34 -20.28 18.19
N ALA A 107 -8.38 -19.53 18.61
CA ALA A 107 -9.46 -20.03 19.46
C ALA A 107 -10.37 -21.03 18.74
N LEU A 108 -10.63 -20.80 17.45
CA LEU A 108 -11.43 -21.69 16.61
C LEU A 108 -10.74 -23.04 16.36
N ARG A 109 -9.43 -23.13 16.50
CA ARG A 109 -8.65 -24.34 16.30
C ARG A 109 -8.24 -24.97 17.62
N SER A 110 -9.06 -25.91 18.11
CA SER A 110 -8.82 -26.59 19.40
C SER A 110 -7.88 -27.78 19.26
N ASP A 111 -6.63 -27.54 18.88
CA ASP A 111 -5.64 -28.61 18.75
C ASP A 111 -4.97 -28.91 20.11
N PHE A 112 -4.84 -30.19 20.46
CA PHE A 112 -4.18 -30.69 21.66
C PHE A 112 -2.77 -31.20 21.35
N GLY A 113 -1.82 -30.95 22.25
CA GLY A 113 -0.43 -31.42 22.12
C GLY A 113 0.55 -30.37 21.55
N ARG A 114 1.85 -30.57 21.81
CA ARG A 114 2.90 -29.60 21.44
C ARG A 114 3.08 -29.47 19.90
N ALA A 115 3.05 -30.59 19.19
CA ALA A 115 3.20 -30.60 17.73
C ALA A 115 2.00 -29.92 17.04
N ALA A 116 0.79 -30.25 17.49
CA ALA A 116 -0.45 -29.60 17.03
C ALA A 116 -0.44 -28.10 17.34
N ALA A 117 0.07 -27.72 18.51
CA ALA A 117 0.21 -26.33 18.89
C ALA A 117 1.16 -25.55 17.95
N ARG A 118 2.29 -26.12 17.54
CA ARG A 118 3.21 -25.47 16.58
C ARG A 118 2.56 -25.34 15.21
N ARG A 119 1.91 -26.39 14.72
CA ARG A 119 1.19 -26.37 13.44
C ARG A 119 0.09 -25.31 13.44
N ASN A 120 -0.70 -25.23 14.52
CA ASN A 120 -1.72 -24.20 14.67
C ASN A 120 -1.14 -22.78 14.65
N LEU A 121 -0.01 -22.53 15.31
CA LEU A 121 0.68 -21.23 15.24
C LEU A 121 1.01 -20.87 13.80
N LEU A 122 1.70 -21.76 13.11
CA LEU A 122 2.14 -21.51 11.73
C LEU A 122 0.95 -21.27 10.79
N LEU A 123 -0.10 -22.06 10.94
CA LEU A 123 -1.31 -21.87 10.12
C LEU A 123 -2.05 -20.56 10.41
N CYS A 124 -2.23 -20.20 11.69
CA CYS A 124 -2.92 -18.96 12.03
C CYS A 124 -2.12 -17.72 11.62
N VAL A 125 -0.78 -17.74 11.85
CA VAL A 125 0.11 -16.65 11.42
C VAL A 125 0.18 -16.59 9.89
N GLY A 126 0.25 -17.74 9.22
CA GLY A 126 0.21 -17.81 7.76
C GLY A 126 -1.10 -17.26 7.16
N LEU A 127 -2.25 -17.52 7.81
CA LEU A 127 -3.53 -16.92 7.40
C LEU A 127 -3.55 -15.40 7.61
N CYS A 128 -2.99 -14.91 8.73
CA CYS A 128 -2.85 -13.47 8.96
C CYS A 128 -1.95 -12.82 7.89
N LEU A 129 -0.82 -13.44 7.56
CA LEU A 129 0.08 -12.99 6.50
C LEU A 129 -0.62 -12.97 5.13
N ALA A 130 -1.33 -14.04 4.79
CA ALA A 130 -2.05 -14.14 3.51
C ALA A 130 -3.14 -13.07 3.39
N LEU A 131 -3.92 -12.86 4.45
CA LEU A 131 -4.95 -11.80 4.48
C LEU A 131 -4.32 -10.42 4.38
N SER A 132 -3.23 -10.17 5.12
CA SER A 132 -2.49 -8.91 5.04
C SER A 132 -1.96 -8.66 3.64
N LEU A 133 -1.40 -9.67 2.98
CA LEU A 133 -0.92 -9.56 1.60
C LEU A 133 -2.07 -9.20 0.63
N VAL A 134 -3.23 -9.82 0.78
CA VAL A 134 -4.42 -9.49 -0.02
C VAL A 134 -4.84 -8.04 0.19
N ILE A 135 -4.83 -7.55 1.44
CA ILE A 135 -5.13 -6.15 1.75
C ILE A 135 -4.13 -5.22 1.08
N GLU A 136 -2.82 -5.49 1.20
CA GLU A 136 -1.77 -4.68 0.58
C GLU A 136 -1.89 -4.64 -0.95
N LEU A 137 -2.16 -5.79 -1.57
CA LEU A 137 -2.41 -5.85 -3.01
C LEU A 137 -3.66 -5.07 -3.41
N ALA A 138 -4.74 -5.17 -2.63
CA ALA A 138 -5.95 -4.38 -2.88
C ALA A 138 -5.70 -2.88 -2.73
N GLN A 139 -4.93 -2.46 -1.73
CA GLN A 139 -4.55 -1.05 -1.51
C GLN A 139 -3.71 -0.49 -2.64
N ALA A 140 -2.88 -1.29 -3.30
CA ALA A 140 -2.13 -0.88 -4.49
C ALA A 140 -3.03 -0.40 -5.65
N PHE A 141 -4.30 -0.81 -5.69
CA PHE A 141 -5.28 -0.34 -6.69
C PHE A 141 -6.05 0.91 -6.25
N ILE A 142 -5.91 1.36 -5.00
CA ILE A 142 -6.58 2.56 -4.49
C ILE A 142 -5.66 3.77 -4.69
N PRO A 143 -6.06 4.82 -5.44
CA PRO A 143 -5.19 5.96 -5.77
C PRO A 143 -4.62 6.68 -4.55
N SER A 144 -5.37 6.75 -3.44
CA SER A 144 -4.99 7.45 -2.21
C SER A 144 -4.16 6.61 -1.22
N ARG A 145 -3.91 5.33 -1.52
CA ARG A 145 -3.17 4.40 -0.66
C ARG A 145 -1.86 3.97 -1.30
N SER A 146 -0.86 3.70 -0.47
CA SER A 146 0.39 3.03 -0.86
C SER A 146 0.43 1.66 -0.19
N SER A 147 0.81 0.63 -0.93
CA SER A 147 1.09 -0.68 -0.36
C SER A 147 2.48 -0.67 0.28
N GLN A 148 2.58 -1.03 1.55
CA GLN A 148 3.84 -0.96 2.30
C GLN A 148 4.21 -2.32 2.88
N LEU A 149 5.48 -2.70 2.72
CA LEU A 149 6.00 -3.93 3.33
C LEU A 149 5.92 -3.88 4.87
N LEU A 150 6.06 -2.68 5.45
CA LEU A 150 5.95 -2.49 6.89
C LEU A 150 4.56 -2.90 7.41
N ASP A 151 3.49 -2.53 6.71
CA ASP A 151 2.12 -2.86 7.11
C ASP A 151 1.90 -4.37 7.08
N LEU A 152 2.42 -5.06 6.06
CA LEU A 152 2.41 -6.52 5.98
C LEU A 152 3.09 -7.17 7.18
N LEU A 153 4.26 -6.66 7.59
CA LEU A 153 5.02 -7.18 8.74
C LEU A 153 4.29 -6.90 10.06
N LEU A 154 3.76 -5.69 10.25
CA LEU A 154 3.02 -5.31 11.47
C LEU A 154 1.73 -6.12 11.63
N ASN A 155 0.97 -6.30 10.58
CA ASN A 155 -0.23 -7.12 10.56
C ASN A 155 0.08 -8.58 10.94
N THR A 156 1.15 -9.14 10.35
CA THR A 156 1.59 -10.51 10.65
C THR A 156 2.05 -10.65 12.09
N LEU A 157 2.80 -9.67 12.61
CA LEU A 157 3.25 -9.63 14.01
C LEU A 157 2.05 -9.51 14.96
N GLY A 158 1.09 -8.65 14.67
CA GLY A 158 -0.15 -8.52 15.43
C GLY A 158 -0.90 -9.85 15.51
N GLY A 159 -1.03 -10.55 14.39
CA GLY A 159 -1.61 -11.88 14.33
C GLY A 159 -0.86 -12.90 15.21
N ALA A 160 0.47 -12.91 15.17
CA ALA A 160 1.30 -13.77 16.00
C ALA A 160 1.14 -13.48 17.51
N ILE A 161 1.07 -12.21 17.89
CA ILE A 161 0.76 -11.78 19.26
C ILE A 161 -0.62 -12.30 19.67
N GLY A 162 -1.64 -12.14 18.84
CA GLY A 162 -2.99 -12.63 19.11
C GLY A 162 -3.04 -14.14 19.37
N VAL A 163 -2.36 -14.93 18.53
CA VAL A 163 -2.24 -16.40 18.72
C VAL A 163 -1.56 -16.74 20.03
N THR A 164 -0.48 -16.06 20.39
CA THR A 164 0.25 -16.31 21.65
C THR A 164 -0.57 -15.94 22.89
N LEU A 165 -1.30 -14.84 22.84
CA LEU A 165 -2.22 -14.42 23.90
C LEU A 165 -3.35 -15.45 24.12
N GLN A 166 -3.96 -15.94 23.06
CA GLN A 166 -4.98 -16.97 23.14
C GLN A 166 -4.46 -18.25 23.82
N ARG A 167 -3.25 -18.67 23.48
CA ARG A 167 -2.61 -19.84 24.08
C ARG A 167 -2.31 -19.64 25.54
N ALA A 168 -1.80 -18.48 25.94
CA ALA A 168 -1.57 -18.13 27.33
C ALA A 168 -2.88 -18.13 28.12
N HIS A 169 -3.94 -17.54 27.55
CA HIS A 169 -5.27 -17.54 28.13
C HIS A 169 -5.82 -18.96 28.37
N ARG A 170 -5.72 -19.81 27.33
CA ARG A 170 -6.14 -21.21 27.43
C ARG A 170 -5.40 -21.98 28.51
N ARG A 171 -4.07 -21.88 28.56
CA ARG A 171 -3.23 -22.54 29.58
C ARG A 171 -3.64 -22.14 31.00
N ARG A 172 -3.89 -20.85 31.22
CA ARG A 172 -4.37 -20.34 32.54
C ARG A 172 -5.73 -20.92 32.92
N ARG A 173 -6.65 -21.08 31.95
CA ARG A 173 -7.95 -21.71 32.21
C ARG A 173 -7.83 -23.20 32.54
N GLU A 174 -6.96 -23.94 31.84
CA GLU A 174 -6.72 -25.36 32.08
C GLU A 174 -6.06 -25.59 33.45
N SER A 175 -5.11 -24.76 33.87
CA SER A 175 -4.47 -24.83 35.21
C SER A 175 -5.47 -24.59 36.33
N ARG A 176 -6.42 -23.69 36.17
CA ARG A 176 -7.47 -23.41 37.18
C ARG A 176 -8.50 -24.54 37.29
N LYS A 177 -8.66 -25.38 36.29
CA LYS A 177 -9.62 -26.50 36.28
C LYS A 177 -9.04 -27.81 36.85
N ARG A 178 -7.73 -27.89 37.11
CA ARG A 178 -7.13 -29.06 37.76
C ARG A 178 -7.45 -28.96 39.26
N PRO A 179 -8.29 -29.88 39.83
CA PRO A 179 -8.44 -29.93 41.26
C PRO A 179 -7.11 -30.27 41.91
N LEU A 180 -6.85 -29.68 43.08
CA LEU A 180 -5.79 -30.08 43.96
C LEU A 180 -6.00 -31.57 44.25
N SER A 181 -5.24 -32.45 43.64
CA SER A 181 -5.15 -33.86 44.07
C SER A 181 -4.46 -33.84 45.43
N ILE A 182 -5.28 -33.99 46.47
CA ILE A 182 -4.82 -34.33 47.85
C ILE A 182 -4.33 -35.77 47.85
#